data_d3039b0e3178e570dacd571c55081df5
#
_entry.id   d3039b0e3178e570dacd571c55081df5
#
_cell.length_a   1.000
_cell.length_b   1.000
_cell.length_c   1.000
_cell.angle_alpha   90.00
_cell.angle_beta   90.00
_cell.angle_gamma   90.00
#
_symmetry.space_group_name_H-M   'P 1'
#
loop_
_entity.id
_entity.type
_entity.pdbx_description
1 polymer ?
#
loop_
_entity_poly.entity_id
_entity_poly.type
_entity_poly.pdbx_seq_one_letter_code
_entity_poly.pdbx_strand_id
1 'polypeptide(L)'
;MSVLRLAIPTPVRRLFDYLPPANTDLTALRPGVRVRVTFGKRELIGLLLEISEQSDVPTAKLKPALEILDQTPPLPDHLFKLARWAAGYYHHPLGDALHQALPVMLRKGGACSYAHATLWRASEEADVEALSSRAKKQRETLSILIEHPQGISTDALRAEGGETAQLKKLAEKGLAESFEFIPESHKPHEVSPLLREPVLNLNSQQQAAVDAVTQCNGFQPFLLEGITGSGKTEVYLQIIEAVLKAGKQALILVPEIGLTPQTVSRFKARFNLPVVALHSNMNDRQRLDAWLKARDGVAPIVIGTRSALFTPMKQPGVLIIDEEHDASFKQQDGFRYSARDLAIARAHREQIPVLLGTATPSLETLWNARQGRYQLLKLTQRAGKAIPPRFELLDIRQQPLNDGLSTALIRQISDTLGRGDQVLVFLNRRGYAPSLSCQQCGAIADCRRCDAHMTLHLKPPHLHCHHCDSQRPIPTQCASCGSPKLKPVGSGTERSEYLLEQMFPQYPVLRVDRDSTARKDALEKI
;
A
#
# COMPACT_ATOMS: atom_id res chain seq x y z
N MET A 1 3.80 28.36 -33.80
CA MET A 1 4.36 28.58 -32.44
C MET A 1 3.98 27.37 -31.60
N SER A 2 4.95 26.58 -31.21
CA SER A 2 4.65 25.32 -30.50
C SER A 2 4.33 25.58 -29.03
N VAL A 3 3.31 24.90 -28.51
CA VAL A 3 2.90 24.93 -27.11
C VAL A 3 2.96 23.51 -26.52
N LEU A 4 3.29 23.43 -25.24
CA LEU A 4 3.23 22.22 -24.44
C LEU A 4 1.83 22.09 -23.83
N ARG A 5 1.07 21.09 -24.24
CA ARG A 5 -0.25 20.80 -23.67
C ARG A 5 -0.11 19.87 -22.49
N LEU A 6 -0.42 20.38 -21.30
CA LEU A 6 -0.13 19.73 -20.04
C LEU A 6 -1.40 19.32 -19.29
N ALA A 7 -1.34 18.13 -18.66
CA ALA A 7 -2.27 17.71 -17.63
C ALA A 7 -1.71 18.12 -16.25
N ILE A 8 -2.36 19.09 -15.59
CA ILE A 8 -1.96 19.64 -14.29
C ILE A 8 -2.91 19.10 -13.20
N PRO A 9 -2.44 18.76 -11.99
CA PRO A 9 -3.27 18.25 -10.90
C PRO A 9 -4.17 19.34 -10.34
N THR A 10 -5.32 19.50 -10.97
CA THR A 10 -6.36 20.48 -10.64
C THR A 10 -7.73 19.79 -10.71
N PRO A 11 -8.73 20.24 -9.93
CA PRO A 11 -10.06 19.61 -9.92
C PRO A 11 -10.91 19.90 -11.18
N VAL A 12 -10.27 20.35 -12.27
CA VAL A 12 -10.96 20.68 -13.52
C VAL A 12 -10.54 19.76 -14.66
N ARG A 13 -11.48 19.44 -15.56
CA ARG A 13 -11.26 18.52 -16.68
C ARG A 13 -10.74 19.20 -17.94
N ARG A 14 -9.86 20.17 -17.79
CA ARG A 14 -9.23 20.85 -18.94
C ARG A 14 -7.73 20.65 -18.93
N LEU A 15 -7.15 20.81 -20.10
CA LEU A 15 -5.70 20.85 -20.29
C LEU A 15 -5.21 22.29 -20.25
N PHE A 16 -3.92 22.47 -20.10
CA PHE A 16 -3.31 23.77 -19.97
C PHE A 16 -2.14 23.88 -20.93
N ASP A 17 -2.13 24.94 -21.73
CA ASP A 17 -1.09 25.22 -22.70
C ASP A 17 -0.04 26.18 -22.13
N TYR A 18 1.23 25.80 -22.31
CA TYR A 18 2.39 26.60 -21.89
C TYR A 18 3.38 26.71 -23.05
N LEU A 19 4.14 27.80 -23.06
CA LEU A 19 5.29 27.89 -23.95
C LEU A 19 6.41 26.99 -23.44
N PRO A 20 7.20 26.36 -24.33
CA PRO A 20 8.39 25.62 -23.91
C PRO A 20 9.40 26.54 -23.22
N PRO A 21 10.22 26.04 -22.28
CA PRO A 21 11.36 26.78 -21.76
C PRO A 21 12.32 27.19 -22.90
N ALA A 22 13.06 28.29 -22.72
CA ALA A 22 14.06 28.70 -23.69
C ALA A 22 15.07 27.57 -23.97
N ASN A 23 15.50 27.43 -25.22
CA ASN A 23 16.49 26.46 -25.67
C ASN A 23 16.08 24.97 -25.48
N THR A 24 14.78 24.68 -25.40
CA THR A 24 14.28 23.29 -25.30
C THR A 24 14.24 22.64 -26.67
N ASP A 25 14.86 21.48 -26.82
CA ASP A 25 14.69 20.62 -27.99
C ASP A 25 13.33 19.89 -27.92
N LEU A 26 12.37 20.39 -28.69
CA LEU A 26 11.03 19.83 -28.74
C LEU A 26 10.97 18.44 -29.39
N THR A 27 11.93 18.09 -30.24
CA THR A 27 11.95 16.80 -30.93
C THR A 27 12.31 15.64 -30.01
N ALA A 28 13.02 15.94 -28.92
CA ALA A 28 13.39 14.98 -27.89
C ALA A 28 12.26 14.71 -26.88
N LEU A 29 11.30 15.62 -26.75
CA LEU A 29 10.22 15.49 -25.77
C LEU A 29 9.22 14.37 -26.15
N ARG A 30 8.78 13.67 -25.15
CA ARG A 30 7.79 12.58 -25.28
C ARG A 30 6.61 12.80 -24.32
N PRO A 31 5.38 12.39 -24.69
CA PRO A 31 4.25 12.38 -23.77
C PRO A 31 4.59 11.64 -22.48
N GLY A 32 4.18 12.21 -21.33
CA GLY A 32 4.46 11.64 -20.01
C GLY A 32 5.67 12.24 -19.28
N VAL A 33 6.52 13.07 -19.94
CA VAL A 33 7.56 13.82 -19.23
C VAL A 33 6.93 14.85 -18.30
N ARG A 34 7.57 15.07 -17.15
CA ARG A 34 7.11 16.04 -16.15
C ARG A 34 7.65 17.43 -16.49
N VAL A 35 6.80 18.40 -16.35
CA VAL A 35 7.10 19.80 -16.65
C VAL A 35 6.71 20.66 -15.45
N ARG A 36 7.65 21.44 -14.93
CA ARG A 36 7.39 22.42 -13.87
C ARG A 36 6.81 23.69 -14.46
N VAL A 37 5.69 24.12 -13.93
CA VAL A 37 4.97 25.31 -14.43
C VAL A 37 4.50 26.20 -13.28
N THR A 38 4.35 27.49 -13.57
CA THR A 38 3.68 28.41 -12.66
C THR A 38 2.16 28.35 -12.89
N PHE A 39 1.41 27.98 -11.86
CA PHE A 39 -0.04 27.95 -11.86
C PHE A 39 -0.62 28.88 -10.78
N GLY A 40 -1.17 30.00 -11.18
CA GLY A 40 -1.52 31.09 -10.25
C GLY A 40 -0.27 31.62 -9.54
N LYS A 41 -0.23 31.49 -8.21
CA LYS A 41 0.90 31.87 -7.35
C LYS A 41 1.76 30.66 -6.90
N ARG A 42 1.48 29.45 -7.42
CA ARG A 42 2.15 28.21 -7.02
C ARG A 42 2.88 27.60 -8.19
N GLU A 43 3.90 26.84 -7.90
CA GLU A 43 4.52 25.94 -8.87
C GLU A 43 3.85 24.57 -8.77
N LEU A 44 3.51 24.02 -9.92
CA LEU A 44 2.94 22.67 -10.04
C LEU A 44 3.74 21.87 -11.07
N ILE A 45 3.64 20.55 -10.95
CA ILE A 45 4.21 19.63 -11.92
C ILE A 45 3.09 19.17 -12.84
N GLY A 46 3.17 19.49 -14.12
CA GLY A 46 2.30 18.96 -15.16
C GLY A 46 2.94 17.75 -15.85
N LEU A 47 2.13 16.92 -16.49
CA LEU A 47 2.61 15.89 -17.41
C LEU A 47 2.28 16.30 -18.84
N LEU A 48 3.30 16.22 -19.72
CA LEU A 48 3.14 16.50 -21.13
C LEU A 48 2.22 15.46 -21.79
N LEU A 49 1.21 15.93 -22.51
CA LEU A 49 0.34 15.07 -23.30
C LEU A 49 0.71 15.10 -24.80
N GLU A 50 0.94 16.30 -25.29
CA GLU A 50 1.31 16.54 -26.68
C GLU A 50 1.97 17.92 -26.86
N ILE A 51 2.69 18.06 -27.94
CA ILE A 51 3.17 19.35 -28.43
C ILE A 51 2.22 19.75 -29.58
N SER A 52 1.62 20.94 -29.46
CA SER A 52 0.65 21.45 -30.41
C SER A 52 1.15 22.73 -31.05
N GLU A 53 0.83 22.97 -32.32
CA GLU A 53 1.10 24.23 -32.99
C GLU A 53 -0.03 25.25 -32.77
N GLN A 54 -1.16 24.79 -32.23
CA GLN A 54 -2.36 25.60 -31.96
C GLN A 54 -2.72 25.59 -30.47
N SER A 55 -3.18 26.71 -29.98
CA SER A 55 -3.71 26.89 -28.64
C SER A 55 -4.98 27.73 -28.66
N ASP A 56 -5.97 27.35 -27.86
CA ASP A 56 -7.18 28.15 -27.62
C ASP A 56 -6.90 29.39 -26.72
N VAL A 57 -5.70 29.44 -26.13
CA VAL A 57 -5.28 30.56 -25.27
C VAL A 57 -4.57 31.60 -26.13
N PRO A 58 -4.98 32.88 -26.08
CA PRO A 58 -4.27 33.98 -26.79
C PRO A 58 -2.78 33.99 -26.45
N THR A 59 -1.92 34.14 -27.43
CA THR A 59 -0.45 34.07 -27.27
C THR A 59 0.07 35.01 -26.17
N ALA A 60 -0.49 36.21 -26.02
CA ALA A 60 -0.12 37.16 -24.97
C ALA A 60 -0.44 36.69 -23.55
N LYS A 61 -1.27 35.66 -23.39
CA LYS A 61 -1.64 35.04 -22.08
C LYS A 61 -0.91 33.74 -21.79
N LEU A 62 -0.22 33.18 -22.79
CA LEU A 62 0.58 31.97 -22.60
C LEU A 62 1.81 32.26 -21.75
N LYS A 63 2.02 31.47 -20.73
CA LYS A 63 3.20 31.57 -19.85
C LYS A 63 4.24 30.54 -20.27
N PRO A 64 5.54 30.85 -20.14
CA PRO A 64 6.57 29.83 -20.31
C PRO A 64 6.52 28.83 -19.18
N ALA A 65 6.77 27.54 -19.50
CA ALA A 65 7.10 26.53 -18.52
C ALA A 65 8.46 26.87 -17.89
N LEU A 66 8.63 26.49 -16.62
CA LEU A 66 9.86 26.79 -15.88
C LEU A 66 10.98 25.81 -16.25
N GLU A 67 10.65 24.52 -16.32
CA GLU A 67 11.65 23.46 -16.47
C GLU A 67 11.02 22.18 -17.01
N ILE A 68 11.76 21.44 -17.85
CA ILE A 68 11.48 20.05 -18.20
C ILE A 68 12.27 19.17 -17.23
N LEU A 69 11.57 18.36 -16.43
CA LEU A 69 12.20 17.59 -15.34
C LEU A 69 12.78 16.25 -15.78
N ASP A 70 12.33 15.71 -16.90
CA ASP A 70 12.68 14.36 -17.33
C ASP A 70 13.18 14.38 -18.79
N GLN A 71 14.23 13.59 -19.06
CA GLN A 71 14.65 13.28 -20.42
C GLN A 71 13.77 12.17 -21.03
N THR A 72 13.34 11.22 -20.19
CA THR A 72 12.43 10.11 -20.55
C THR A 72 11.26 10.07 -19.59
N PRO A 73 10.04 9.75 -20.07
CA PRO A 73 8.88 9.66 -19.21
C PRO A 73 9.08 8.69 -18.03
N PRO A 74 8.75 9.08 -16.79
CA PRO A 74 8.84 8.19 -15.63
C PRO A 74 7.94 6.96 -15.75
N LEU A 75 6.73 7.12 -16.31
CA LEU A 75 5.80 6.03 -16.57
C LEU A 75 6.00 5.48 -17.98
N PRO A 76 6.02 4.14 -18.16
CA PRO A 76 5.94 3.52 -19.47
C PRO A 76 4.64 3.91 -20.19
N ASP A 77 4.67 3.94 -21.52
CA ASP A 77 3.57 4.37 -22.37
C ASP A 77 2.25 3.62 -22.09
N HIS A 78 2.32 2.31 -21.86
CA HIS A 78 1.13 1.49 -21.57
C HIS A 78 0.45 1.88 -20.24
N LEU A 79 1.21 2.25 -19.18
CA LEU A 79 0.67 2.74 -17.91
C LEU A 79 0.17 4.17 -18.02
N PHE A 80 0.87 5.01 -18.76
CA PHE A 80 0.41 6.37 -19.06
C PHE A 80 -0.94 6.35 -19.80
N LYS A 81 -1.07 5.50 -20.84
CA LYS A 81 -2.32 5.29 -21.56
C LYS A 81 -3.41 4.66 -20.69
N LEU A 82 -3.05 3.74 -19.77
CA LEU A 82 -4.00 3.17 -18.81
C LEU A 82 -4.58 4.25 -17.90
N ALA A 83 -3.72 5.09 -17.29
CA ALA A 83 -4.16 6.16 -16.40
C ALA A 83 -5.01 7.21 -17.14
N ARG A 84 -4.64 7.54 -18.38
CA ARG A 84 -5.43 8.43 -19.25
C ARG A 84 -6.81 7.84 -19.57
N TRP A 85 -6.88 6.58 -19.94
CA TRP A 85 -8.14 5.88 -20.19
C TRP A 85 -9.01 5.83 -18.93
N ALA A 86 -8.40 5.51 -17.79
CA ALA A 86 -9.10 5.43 -16.50
C ALA A 86 -9.67 6.79 -16.07
N ALA A 87 -8.96 7.89 -16.32
CA ALA A 87 -9.49 9.24 -16.07
C ALA A 87 -10.79 9.50 -16.85
N GLY A 88 -10.84 9.08 -18.13
CA GLY A 88 -12.06 9.16 -18.94
C GLY A 88 -13.16 8.24 -18.42
N TYR A 89 -12.83 6.97 -18.15
CA TYR A 89 -13.78 5.97 -17.70
C TYR A 89 -14.45 6.32 -16.36
N TYR A 90 -13.67 6.80 -15.38
CA TYR A 90 -14.17 7.20 -14.08
C TYR A 90 -14.58 8.69 -14.02
N HIS A 91 -14.61 9.37 -15.14
CA HIS A 91 -14.96 10.78 -15.24
C HIS A 91 -14.17 11.66 -14.26
N HIS A 92 -12.87 11.42 -14.10
CA HIS A 92 -11.99 12.17 -13.19
C HIS A 92 -11.07 13.13 -13.94
N PRO A 93 -10.65 14.27 -13.33
CA PRO A 93 -9.67 15.17 -13.94
C PRO A 93 -8.38 14.45 -14.31
N LEU A 94 -7.93 14.63 -15.57
CA LEU A 94 -6.81 13.86 -16.12
C LEU A 94 -5.50 14.11 -15.39
N GLY A 95 -5.21 15.38 -15.04
CA GLY A 95 -3.99 15.72 -14.31
C GLY A 95 -3.90 15.03 -12.96
N ASP A 96 -5.01 14.96 -12.23
CA ASP A 96 -5.06 14.28 -10.93
C ASP A 96 -4.91 12.76 -11.07
N ALA A 97 -5.57 12.15 -12.06
CA ALA A 97 -5.45 10.71 -12.33
C ALA A 97 -4.00 10.31 -12.70
N LEU A 98 -3.34 11.07 -13.56
CA LEU A 98 -1.96 10.83 -13.95
C LEU A 98 -0.99 11.02 -12.77
N HIS A 99 -1.24 12.02 -11.92
CA HIS A 99 -0.45 12.22 -10.70
C HIS A 99 -0.60 11.06 -9.73
N GLN A 100 -1.80 10.46 -9.58
CA GLN A 100 -2.01 9.29 -8.72
C GLN A 100 -1.17 8.08 -9.16
N ALA A 101 -0.84 7.97 -10.44
CA ALA A 101 0.02 6.91 -10.97
C ALA A 101 1.53 7.11 -10.64
N LEU A 102 1.95 8.27 -10.12
CA LEU A 102 3.33 8.57 -9.77
C LEU A 102 3.58 8.52 -8.25
N PRO A 103 4.79 8.14 -7.79
CA PRO A 103 5.22 8.35 -6.41
C PRO A 103 5.17 9.82 -5.99
N VAL A 104 4.91 10.08 -4.70
CA VAL A 104 4.76 11.44 -4.15
C VAL A 104 5.98 12.32 -4.43
N MET A 105 7.20 11.79 -4.32
CA MET A 105 8.41 12.55 -4.64
C MET A 105 8.41 13.06 -6.09
N LEU A 106 7.98 12.21 -7.04
CA LEU A 106 7.92 12.60 -8.44
C LEU A 106 6.82 13.66 -8.69
N ARG A 107 5.70 13.57 -7.98
CA ARG A 107 4.63 14.59 -8.02
C ARG A 107 5.09 15.95 -7.52
N LYS A 108 6.06 15.97 -6.58
CA LYS A 108 6.68 17.18 -6.02
C LYS A 108 7.86 17.71 -6.86
N GLY A 109 8.17 17.08 -7.99
CA GLY A 109 9.27 17.48 -8.89
C GLY A 109 10.64 16.94 -8.48
N GLY A 110 10.71 15.94 -7.58
CA GLY A 110 11.96 15.25 -7.24
C GLY A 110 12.51 14.44 -8.42
N ALA A 111 13.82 14.15 -8.41
CA ALA A 111 14.48 13.38 -9.45
C ALA A 111 13.95 11.93 -9.53
N CYS A 112 13.80 11.42 -10.76
CA CYS A 112 13.39 10.04 -11.04
C CYS A 112 14.63 9.12 -11.02
N SER A 113 15.38 9.14 -9.91
CA SER A 113 16.60 8.39 -9.71
C SER A 113 16.65 7.76 -8.32
N TYR A 114 17.46 6.73 -8.18
CA TYR A 114 17.76 6.15 -6.87
C TYR A 114 18.40 7.17 -5.94
N ALA A 115 18.31 6.93 -4.62
CA ALA A 115 19.14 7.66 -3.68
C ALA A 115 20.59 7.33 -3.98
N HIS A 116 21.36 8.33 -4.29
CA HIS A 116 22.81 8.21 -4.27
C HIS A 116 23.24 8.17 -2.80
N ALA A 117 23.87 7.10 -2.39
CA ALA A 117 24.55 7.10 -1.09
C ALA A 117 25.84 7.89 -1.27
N THR A 118 26.02 8.97 -0.53
CA THR A 118 27.30 9.64 -0.45
C THR A 118 28.22 8.77 0.40
N LEU A 119 29.23 8.17 -0.23
CA LEU A 119 30.31 7.49 0.46
C LEU A 119 31.50 8.43 0.59
N TRP A 120 32.24 8.22 1.66
CA TRP A 120 33.47 8.93 1.94
C TRP A 120 34.62 7.94 1.95
N ARG A 121 35.74 8.30 1.33
CA ARG A 121 36.98 7.53 1.39
C ARG A 121 38.16 8.47 1.60
N ALA A 122 39.26 7.92 2.05
CA ALA A 122 40.53 8.63 2.09
C ALA A 122 41.02 8.91 0.66
N SER A 123 41.66 10.04 0.40
CA SER A 123 42.37 10.30 -0.86
C SER A 123 43.57 9.38 -0.98
N GLU A 124 44.07 9.15 -2.20
CA GLU A 124 45.20 8.25 -2.44
C GLU A 124 46.49 8.67 -1.70
N GLU A 125 46.64 9.95 -1.42
CA GLU A 125 47.81 10.52 -0.72
C GLU A 125 47.52 10.79 0.79
N ALA A 126 46.41 10.28 1.31
CA ALA A 126 46.02 10.54 2.68
C ALA A 126 46.91 9.81 3.69
N ASP A 127 47.59 10.59 4.53
CA ASP A 127 48.38 10.10 5.64
C ASP A 127 47.87 10.68 6.98
N VAL A 128 47.67 9.81 7.96
CA VAL A 128 47.26 10.20 9.29
C VAL A 128 48.31 11.07 9.99
N GLU A 129 49.59 10.84 9.67
CA GLU A 129 50.70 11.62 10.21
C GLU A 129 50.76 13.07 9.69
N ALA A 130 50.12 13.36 8.55
CA ALA A 130 49.96 14.73 8.05
C ALA A 130 49.09 15.60 8.97
N LEU A 131 48.36 14.98 9.89
CA LEU A 131 47.51 15.68 10.85
C LEU A 131 48.22 15.89 12.18
N SER A 132 48.07 17.09 12.77
CA SER A 132 48.61 17.41 14.08
C SER A 132 48.16 16.38 15.13
N SER A 133 49.07 16.01 16.05
CA SER A 133 48.77 15.12 17.20
C SER A 133 47.62 15.60 18.07
N ARG A 134 47.36 16.92 18.09
CA ARG A 134 46.24 17.53 18.82
C ARG A 134 44.88 17.32 18.12
N ALA A 135 44.88 16.93 16.83
CA ALA A 135 43.65 16.72 16.05
C ALA A 135 43.13 15.29 16.17
N LYS A 136 43.04 14.73 17.39
CA LYS A 136 42.72 13.32 17.65
C LYS A 136 41.52 12.81 16.89
N LYS A 137 40.39 13.54 16.89
CA LYS A 137 39.15 13.16 16.20
C LYS A 137 39.29 13.10 14.66
N GLN A 138 40.11 13.99 14.07
CA GLN A 138 40.40 13.93 12.63
C GLN A 138 41.26 12.71 12.29
N ARG A 139 42.24 12.41 13.12
CA ARG A 139 43.12 11.22 12.95
C ARG A 139 42.31 9.93 13.03
N GLU A 140 41.44 9.80 14.05
CA GLU A 140 40.55 8.66 14.22
C GLU A 140 39.60 8.51 13.01
N THR A 141 38.95 9.61 12.58
CA THR A 141 38.05 9.59 11.42
C THR A 141 38.81 9.24 10.13
N LEU A 142 40.03 9.78 9.92
CA LEU A 142 40.82 9.47 8.74
C LEU A 142 41.33 8.02 8.74
N SER A 143 41.72 7.47 9.89
CA SER A 143 42.10 6.05 10.01
C SER A 143 40.98 5.12 9.55
N ILE A 144 39.74 5.38 9.99
CA ILE A 144 38.57 4.61 9.54
C ILE A 144 38.39 4.74 8.03
N LEU A 145 38.56 5.93 7.44
CA LEU A 145 38.43 6.11 5.99
C LEU A 145 39.51 5.32 5.22
N ILE A 146 40.72 5.22 5.74
CA ILE A 146 41.83 4.44 5.12
C ILE A 146 41.53 2.93 5.18
N GLU A 147 40.91 2.45 6.26
CA GLU A 147 40.48 1.06 6.39
C GLU A 147 39.35 0.68 5.42
N HIS A 148 38.62 1.69 4.90
CA HIS A 148 37.53 1.51 3.94
C HIS A 148 37.82 2.12 2.54
N PRO A 149 38.75 1.57 1.76
CA PRO A 149 39.15 2.15 0.47
C PRO A 149 38.03 2.17 -0.58
N GLN A 150 37.00 1.32 -0.43
CA GLN A 150 35.79 1.33 -1.27
C GLN A 150 34.79 2.41 -0.86
N GLY A 151 35.07 3.12 0.22
CA GLY A 151 34.21 4.14 0.79
C GLY A 151 33.26 3.64 1.87
N ILE A 152 32.96 4.50 2.83
CA ILE A 152 32.08 4.25 3.97
C ILE A 152 30.95 5.29 4.03
N SER A 153 29.73 4.86 4.39
CA SER A 153 28.63 5.79 4.60
C SER A 153 28.77 6.56 5.92
N THR A 154 28.15 7.73 6.03
CA THR A 154 28.18 8.54 7.26
C THR A 154 27.61 7.80 8.47
N ASP A 155 26.63 6.90 8.26
CA ASP A 155 26.05 6.13 9.36
C ASP A 155 26.96 4.99 9.81
N ALA A 156 27.61 4.28 8.88
CA ALA A 156 28.58 3.26 9.19
C ALA A 156 29.83 3.88 9.87
N LEU A 157 30.30 5.02 9.36
CA LEU A 157 31.40 5.77 9.99
C LEU A 157 31.11 6.12 11.46
N ARG A 158 29.88 6.56 11.77
CA ARG A 158 29.47 6.83 13.17
C ARG A 158 29.44 5.56 14.03
N ALA A 159 28.98 4.44 13.46
CA ALA A 159 28.94 3.16 14.16
C ALA A 159 30.35 2.68 14.55
N GLU A 160 31.35 3.01 13.75
CA GLU A 160 32.77 2.71 14.01
C GLU A 160 33.50 3.78 14.84
N GLY A 161 32.77 4.78 15.36
CA GLY A 161 33.31 5.82 16.22
C GLY A 161 33.86 7.06 15.49
N GLY A 162 33.71 7.14 14.18
CA GLY A 162 34.12 8.31 13.40
C GLY A 162 33.14 9.48 13.53
N GLU A 163 33.66 10.70 13.41
CA GLU A 163 32.85 11.92 13.52
C GLU A 163 32.57 12.54 12.15
N THR A 164 31.31 12.55 11.74
CA THR A 164 30.87 13.14 10.44
C THR A 164 31.18 14.64 10.32
N ALA A 165 31.27 15.36 11.43
CA ALA A 165 31.68 16.77 11.44
C ALA A 165 33.14 17.00 10.98
N GLN A 166 33.98 15.97 11.02
CA GLN A 166 35.38 16.05 10.56
C GLN A 166 35.52 15.82 9.07
N LEU A 167 34.55 15.16 8.41
CA LEU A 167 34.62 14.80 6.98
C LEU A 167 34.86 16.01 6.08
N LYS A 168 34.10 17.09 6.28
CA LYS A 168 34.28 18.33 5.50
C LYS A 168 35.67 18.94 5.72
N LYS A 169 36.16 18.94 6.97
CA LYS A 169 37.49 19.47 7.29
C LYS A 169 38.62 18.64 6.70
N LEU A 170 38.44 17.32 6.63
CA LEU A 170 39.39 16.43 5.99
C LEU A 170 39.36 16.62 4.45
N ALA A 171 38.18 16.83 3.87
CA ALA A 171 38.06 17.15 2.45
C ALA A 171 38.69 18.49 2.09
N GLU A 172 38.49 19.54 2.89
CA GLU A 172 39.14 20.84 2.73
C GLU A 172 40.67 20.76 2.76
N LYS A 173 41.21 19.76 3.47
CA LYS A 173 42.65 19.45 3.53
C LYS A 173 43.12 18.50 2.43
N GLY A 174 42.25 18.05 1.54
CA GLY A 174 42.56 17.09 0.49
C GLY A 174 42.82 15.65 0.96
N LEU A 175 42.49 15.34 2.25
CA LEU A 175 42.73 14.02 2.88
C LEU A 175 41.55 13.06 2.77
N ALA A 176 40.39 13.55 2.40
CA ALA A 176 39.18 12.74 2.18
C ALA A 176 38.39 13.27 0.99
N GLU A 177 37.70 12.40 0.31
CA GLU A 177 36.80 12.76 -0.78
C GLU A 177 35.45 12.08 -0.63
N SER A 178 34.41 12.75 -1.08
CA SER A 178 33.07 12.17 -1.17
C SER A 178 32.75 11.85 -2.61
N PHE A 179 32.09 10.73 -2.83
CA PHE A 179 31.57 10.34 -4.14
C PHE A 179 30.16 9.77 -4.02
N GLU A 180 29.41 9.90 -5.10
CA GLU A 180 28.08 9.32 -5.18
C GLU A 180 28.17 7.85 -5.58
N PHE A 181 27.56 6.99 -4.79
CA PHE A 181 27.54 5.55 -5.03
C PHE A 181 26.09 5.07 -5.16
N ILE A 182 25.81 4.30 -6.20
CA ILE A 182 24.55 3.58 -6.34
C ILE A 182 24.78 2.19 -5.74
N PRO A 183 24.12 1.84 -4.61
CA PRO A 183 24.31 0.55 -3.99
C PRO A 183 24.08 -0.61 -4.95
N GLU A 184 24.88 -1.66 -4.87
CA GLU A 184 24.75 -2.87 -5.71
C GLU A 184 23.37 -3.54 -5.59
N SER A 185 22.67 -3.35 -4.48
CA SER A 185 21.28 -3.76 -4.29
C SER A 185 20.29 -3.19 -5.33
N HIS A 186 20.76 -2.28 -6.20
CA HIS A 186 20.01 -1.72 -7.32
C HIS A 186 20.36 -2.33 -8.68
N LYS A 187 21.27 -3.30 -8.71
CA LYS A 187 21.56 -4.08 -9.93
C LYS A 187 20.65 -5.31 -10.00
N PRO A 188 20.22 -5.74 -11.20
CA PRO A 188 19.54 -7.02 -11.37
C PRO A 188 20.44 -8.15 -10.86
N HIS A 189 19.87 -9.04 -10.04
CA HIS A 189 20.61 -10.18 -9.50
C HIS A 189 20.40 -11.43 -10.36
N GLU A 190 21.47 -12.05 -10.80
CA GLU A 190 21.46 -13.46 -11.19
C GLU A 190 21.66 -14.29 -9.93
N VAL A 191 20.56 -14.74 -9.34
CA VAL A 191 20.59 -15.53 -8.10
C VAL A 191 20.28 -16.99 -8.40
N SER A 192 21.18 -17.87 -8.08
CA SER A 192 21.00 -19.32 -8.09
C SER A 192 21.33 -19.88 -6.70
N PRO A 193 20.47 -20.66 -6.03
CA PRO A 193 19.14 -21.12 -6.48
C PRO A 193 18.04 -20.03 -6.31
N LEU A 194 17.01 -20.11 -7.16
CA LEU A 194 15.86 -19.21 -7.14
C LEU A 194 15.04 -19.33 -5.84
N LEU A 195 14.92 -20.53 -5.30
CA LEU A 195 14.13 -20.85 -4.10
C LEU A 195 15.04 -21.02 -2.88
N ARG A 196 14.56 -20.52 -1.74
CA ARG A 196 15.13 -20.76 -0.40
C ARG A 196 14.48 -21.96 0.28
N GLU A 197 13.18 -22.13 0.08
CA GLU A 197 12.40 -23.21 0.65
C GLU A 197 11.92 -24.17 -0.45
N PRO A 198 11.81 -25.49 -0.16
CA PRO A 198 11.32 -26.44 -1.13
C PRO A 198 9.87 -26.16 -1.51
N VAL A 199 9.51 -26.55 -2.71
CA VAL A 199 8.13 -26.48 -3.22
C VAL A 199 7.26 -27.51 -2.50
N LEU A 200 6.06 -27.10 -2.09
CA LEU A 200 5.08 -28.01 -1.51
C LEU A 200 4.39 -28.81 -2.61
N ASN A 201 4.07 -30.07 -2.30
CA ASN A 201 3.30 -30.92 -3.22
C ASN A 201 1.88 -30.37 -3.36
N LEU A 202 1.47 -30.12 -4.58
CA LEU A 202 0.12 -29.68 -4.91
C LEU A 202 -0.84 -30.86 -5.03
N ASN A 203 -2.10 -30.65 -4.62
CA ASN A 203 -3.16 -31.55 -5.02
C ASN A 203 -3.55 -31.32 -6.49
N SER A 204 -4.38 -32.20 -7.05
CA SER A 204 -4.79 -32.13 -8.46
C SER A 204 -5.46 -30.82 -8.85
N GLN A 205 -6.26 -30.21 -7.95
CA GLN A 205 -6.94 -28.93 -8.22
C GLN A 205 -5.96 -27.76 -8.22
N GLN A 206 -5.02 -27.75 -7.28
CA GLN A 206 -3.97 -26.75 -7.21
C GLN A 206 -3.03 -26.83 -8.43
N GLN A 207 -2.64 -28.06 -8.81
CA GLN A 207 -1.79 -28.27 -9.99
C GLN A 207 -2.49 -27.79 -11.27
N ALA A 208 -3.75 -28.17 -11.47
CA ALA A 208 -4.53 -27.70 -12.60
C ALA A 208 -4.65 -26.16 -12.66
N ALA A 209 -4.75 -25.50 -11.50
CA ALA A 209 -4.79 -24.05 -11.44
C ALA A 209 -3.42 -23.42 -11.81
N VAL A 210 -2.32 -23.97 -11.35
CA VAL A 210 -0.96 -23.53 -11.73
C VAL A 210 -0.75 -23.72 -13.24
N ASP A 211 -1.07 -24.91 -13.75
CA ASP A 211 -0.89 -25.23 -15.18
C ASP A 211 -1.72 -24.31 -16.08
N ALA A 212 -2.97 -24.05 -15.73
CA ALA A 212 -3.85 -23.17 -16.51
C ALA A 212 -3.28 -21.74 -16.65
N VAL A 213 -2.72 -21.20 -15.57
CA VAL A 213 -2.16 -19.83 -15.58
C VAL A 213 -0.80 -19.78 -16.25
N THR A 214 0.08 -20.77 -15.99
CA THR A 214 1.45 -20.77 -16.50
C THR A 214 1.54 -21.14 -17.98
N GLN A 215 0.60 -21.93 -18.50
CA GLN A 215 0.50 -22.27 -19.93
C GLN A 215 -0.26 -21.22 -20.75
N CYS A 216 -0.83 -20.21 -20.09
CA CYS A 216 -1.53 -19.13 -20.77
C CYS A 216 -0.58 -18.28 -21.61
N ASN A 217 -0.91 -18.14 -22.88
CA ASN A 217 -0.21 -17.24 -23.81
C ASN A 217 -1.05 -15.97 -24.03
N GLY A 218 -0.57 -14.86 -23.49
CA GLY A 218 -1.25 -13.57 -23.61
C GLY A 218 -2.21 -13.27 -22.47
N PHE A 219 -3.24 -12.49 -22.76
CA PHE A 219 -4.22 -12.05 -21.76
C PHE A 219 -5.30 -13.09 -21.51
N GLN A 220 -5.44 -13.50 -20.27
CA GLN A 220 -6.57 -14.29 -19.79
C GLN A 220 -6.85 -13.92 -18.32
N PRO A 221 -8.08 -13.53 -17.98
CA PRO A 221 -8.48 -13.40 -16.58
C PRO A 221 -8.95 -14.74 -16.01
N PHE A 222 -8.44 -15.07 -14.81
CA PHE A 222 -8.78 -16.26 -14.06
C PHE A 222 -9.46 -15.87 -12.74
N LEU A 223 -10.50 -16.60 -12.36
CA LEU A 223 -11.06 -16.57 -11.01
C LEU A 223 -10.63 -17.85 -10.28
N LEU A 224 -9.78 -17.72 -9.25
CA LEU A 224 -9.42 -18.80 -8.34
C LEU A 224 -10.35 -18.76 -7.12
N GLU A 225 -11.44 -19.48 -7.20
CA GLU A 225 -12.38 -19.68 -6.10
C GLU A 225 -11.88 -20.82 -5.20
N GLY A 226 -11.36 -20.48 -4.03
CA GLY A 226 -10.81 -21.49 -3.11
C GLY A 226 -11.25 -21.25 -1.68
N ILE A 227 -11.77 -22.27 -1.02
CA ILE A 227 -12.17 -22.19 0.38
C ILE A 227 -11.00 -21.78 1.28
N THR A 228 -11.28 -21.20 2.44
CA THR A 228 -10.24 -20.85 3.41
C THR A 228 -9.40 -22.09 3.76
N GLY A 229 -8.07 -21.95 3.68
CA GLY A 229 -7.16 -23.08 3.89
C GLY A 229 -7.01 -24.03 2.69
N SER A 230 -7.53 -23.69 1.52
CA SER A 230 -7.32 -24.50 0.29
C SER A 230 -5.92 -24.36 -0.33
N GLY A 231 -5.06 -23.52 0.24
CA GLY A 231 -3.69 -23.32 -0.25
C GLY A 231 -3.58 -22.38 -1.45
N LYS A 232 -4.49 -21.40 -1.63
CA LYS A 232 -4.40 -20.35 -2.67
C LYS A 232 -3.02 -19.72 -2.74
N THR A 233 -2.42 -19.41 -1.57
CA THR A 233 -1.09 -18.78 -1.50
C THR A 233 -0.01 -19.67 -2.12
N GLU A 234 -0.06 -21.00 -1.94
CA GLU A 234 0.91 -21.90 -2.56
C GLU A 234 0.75 -21.93 -4.08
N VAL A 235 -0.50 -21.88 -4.59
CA VAL A 235 -0.77 -21.74 -6.03
C VAL A 235 -0.12 -20.45 -6.56
N TYR A 236 -0.27 -19.31 -5.85
CA TYR A 236 0.39 -18.06 -6.23
C TYR A 236 1.90 -18.20 -6.27
N LEU A 237 2.50 -18.79 -5.24
CA LEU A 237 3.96 -18.96 -5.15
C LEU A 237 4.51 -19.79 -6.30
N GLN A 238 3.83 -20.87 -6.71
CA GLN A 238 4.28 -21.70 -7.83
C GLN A 238 4.05 -21.06 -9.20
N ILE A 239 2.98 -20.28 -9.39
CA ILE A 239 2.79 -19.46 -10.58
C ILE A 239 3.92 -18.41 -10.69
N ILE A 240 4.22 -17.73 -9.57
CA ILE A 240 5.29 -16.73 -9.52
C ILE A 240 6.64 -17.37 -9.84
N GLU A 241 6.92 -18.56 -9.30
CA GLU A 241 8.15 -19.31 -9.61
C GLU A 241 8.31 -19.54 -11.12
N ALA A 242 7.26 -19.99 -11.80
CA ALA A 242 7.29 -20.18 -13.24
C ALA A 242 7.54 -18.88 -14.01
N VAL A 243 6.90 -17.78 -13.59
CA VAL A 243 7.09 -16.43 -14.16
C VAL A 243 8.53 -15.96 -13.98
N LEU A 244 9.11 -16.16 -12.79
CA LEU A 244 10.50 -15.79 -12.50
C LEU A 244 11.51 -16.62 -13.28
N LYS A 245 11.27 -17.93 -13.45
CA LYS A 245 12.09 -18.80 -14.32
C LYS A 245 12.08 -18.34 -15.77
N ALA A 246 10.98 -17.73 -16.22
CA ALA A 246 10.90 -17.12 -17.55
C ALA A 246 11.52 -15.70 -17.63
N GLY A 247 12.22 -15.23 -16.58
CA GLY A 247 12.84 -13.90 -16.52
C GLY A 247 11.85 -12.75 -16.40
N LYS A 248 10.59 -13.04 -16.05
CA LYS A 248 9.51 -12.05 -15.93
C LYS A 248 9.25 -11.67 -14.49
N GLN A 249 8.42 -10.65 -14.29
CA GLN A 249 8.07 -10.09 -12.98
C GLN A 249 6.62 -10.38 -12.61
N ALA A 250 6.35 -10.46 -11.31
CA ALA A 250 5.00 -10.64 -10.77
C ALA A 250 4.58 -9.43 -9.91
N LEU A 251 3.35 -8.97 -10.10
CA LEU A 251 2.68 -7.97 -9.24
C LEU A 251 1.55 -8.64 -8.48
N ILE A 252 1.60 -8.55 -7.16
CA ILE A 252 0.60 -9.08 -6.26
C ILE A 252 -0.09 -7.91 -5.55
N LEU A 253 -1.40 -7.78 -5.75
CA LEU A 253 -2.23 -6.83 -5.03
C LEU A 253 -2.91 -7.56 -3.87
N VAL A 254 -2.79 -7.00 -2.68
CA VAL A 254 -3.43 -7.50 -1.45
C VAL A 254 -4.27 -6.39 -0.81
N PRO A 255 -5.33 -6.71 -0.05
CA PRO A 255 -6.06 -5.73 0.74
C PRO A 255 -5.15 -4.97 1.70
N GLU A 256 -5.54 -3.76 2.11
CA GLU A 256 -4.73 -2.96 3.05
C GLU A 256 -4.46 -3.71 4.37
N ILE A 257 -5.45 -4.43 4.89
CA ILE A 257 -5.31 -5.27 6.09
C ILE A 257 -4.55 -6.58 5.82
N GLY A 258 -4.45 -7.02 4.57
CA GLY A 258 -3.76 -8.23 4.15
C GLY A 258 -2.25 -8.06 3.94
N LEU A 259 -1.77 -6.82 3.83
CA LEU A 259 -0.35 -6.54 3.66
C LEU A 259 0.37 -6.50 5.02
N THR A 260 0.38 -7.63 5.69
CA THR A 260 1.08 -7.81 6.97
C THR A 260 2.56 -8.15 6.73
N PRO A 261 3.44 -7.92 7.73
CA PRO A 261 4.82 -8.40 7.69
C PRO A 261 4.90 -9.91 7.42
N GLN A 262 3.96 -10.69 7.95
CA GLN A 262 3.85 -12.14 7.73
C GLN A 262 3.59 -12.49 6.25
N THR A 263 2.69 -11.74 5.59
CA THR A 263 2.43 -11.95 4.16
C THR A 263 3.69 -11.71 3.34
N VAL A 264 4.36 -10.58 3.56
CA VAL A 264 5.61 -10.24 2.85
C VAL A 264 6.72 -11.26 3.18
N SER A 265 6.82 -11.69 4.44
CA SER A 265 7.81 -12.68 4.90
C SER A 265 7.66 -14.03 4.19
N ARG A 266 6.44 -14.47 3.89
CA ARG A 266 6.17 -15.71 3.13
C ARG A 266 6.84 -15.71 1.75
N PHE A 267 6.73 -14.59 1.02
CA PHE A 267 7.38 -14.45 -0.29
C PHE A 267 8.90 -14.38 -0.15
N LYS A 268 9.42 -13.64 0.85
CA LYS A 268 10.86 -13.54 1.12
C LYS A 268 11.47 -14.87 1.59
N ALA A 269 10.71 -15.69 2.31
CA ALA A 269 11.13 -17.02 2.73
C ALA A 269 11.21 -17.99 1.54
N ARG A 270 10.22 -17.93 0.62
CA ARG A 270 10.19 -18.81 -0.55
C ARG A 270 11.26 -18.45 -1.59
N PHE A 271 11.42 -17.17 -1.91
CA PHE A 271 12.26 -16.73 -3.03
C PHE A 271 13.57 -16.10 -2.56
N ASN A 272 14.67 -16.48 -3.20
CA ASN A 272 15.98 -15.89 -3.00
C ASN A 272 16.20 -14.69 -3.94
N LEU A 273 15.17 -13.87 -4.10
CA LEU A 273 15.16 -12.69 -4.98
C LEU A 273 14.61 -11.48 -4.24
N PRO A 274 14.94 -10.26 -4.67
CA PRO A 274 14.38 -9.05 -4.09
C PRO A 274 12.86 -9.00 -4.19
N VAL A 275 12.20 -8.83 -3.04
CA VAL A 275 10.75 -8.60 -2.92
C VAL A 275 10.55 -7.18 -2.42
N VAL A 276 9.86 -6.35 -3.18
CA VAL A 276 9.46 -5.02 -2.74
C VAL A 276 8.00 -5.01 -2.31
N ALA A 277 7.74 -4.38 -1.16
CA ALA A 277 6.39 -4.16 -0.65
C ALA A 277 6.04 -2.67 -0.74
N LEU A 278 4.85 -2.34 -1.28
CA LEU A 278 4.36 -0.97 -1.46
C LEU A 278 3.11 -0.76 -0.61
N HIS A 279 3.25 -0.04 0.52
CA HIS A 279 2.18 0.20 1.49
C HIS A 279 2.17 1.64 2.03
N SER A 280 1.11 2.00 2.74
CA SER A 280 0.89 3.36 3.27
C SER A 280 1.95 3.81 4.30
N ASN A 281 2.53 2.87 5.07
CA ASN A 281 3.49 3.18 6.14
C ASN A 281 4.93 3.49 5.63
N MET A 282 5.18 3.37 4.32
CA MET A 282 6.47 3.75 3.74
C MET A 282 6.61 5.26 3.66
N ASN A 283 7.81 5.77 3.92
CA ASN A 283 8.13 7.15 3.60
C ASN A 283 8.24 7.37 2.07
N ASP A 284 8.19 8.64 1.64
CA ASP A 284 8.16 9.00 0.21
C ASP A 284 9.39 8.47 -0.54
N ARG A 285 10.57 8.46 0.09
CA ARG A 285 11.82 7.98 -0.51
C ARG A 285 11.85 6.47 -0.66
N GLN A 286 11.52 5.73 0.39
CA GLN A 286 11.42 4.27 0.34
C GLN A 286 10.44 3.81 -0.75
N ARG A 287 9.32 4.51 -0.88
CA ARG A 287 8.32 4.24 -1.92
C ARG A 287 8.87 4.47 -3.32
N LEU A 288 9.62 5.56 -3.52
CA LEU A 288 10.25 5.83 -4.82
C LEU A 288 11.31 4.77 -5.14
N ASP A 289 12.17 4.40 -4.20
CA ASP A 289 13.20 3.37 -4.42
C ASP A 289 12.59 2.01 -4.74
N ALA A 290 11.52 1.60 -4.04
CA ALA A 290 10.79 0.36 -4.34
C ALA A 290 10.15 0.41 -5.74
N TRP A 291 9.58 1.54 -6.12
CA TRP A 291 8.99 1.77 -7.43
C TRP A 291 10.04 1.71 -8.55
N LEU A 292 11.21 2.33 -8.34
CA LEU A 292 12.33 2.27 -9.29
C LEU A 292 12.88 0.85 -9.43
N LYS A 293 13.04 0.10 -8.32
CA LYS A 293 13.49 -1.31 -8.35
C LYS A 293 12.55 -2.20 -9.18
N ALA A 294 11.25 -1.97 -9.09
CA ALA A 294 10.27 -2.67 -9.90
C ALA A 294 10.37 -2.27 -11.38
N ARG A 295 10.44 -0.94 -11.67
CA ARG A 295 10.56 -0.40 -13.03
C ARG A 295 11.80 -0.94 -13.76
N ASP A 296 12.93 -0.99 -13.07
CA ASP A 296 14.22 -1.35 -13.67
C ASP A 296 14.49 -2.87 -13.67
N GLY A 297 13.53 -3.67 -13.11
CA GLY A 297 13.64 -5.13 -13.07
C GLY A 297 14.56 -5.66 -11.96
N VAL A 298 15.03 -4.80 -11.06
CA VAL A 298 15.83 -5.18 -9.89
C VAL A 298 15.00 -5.97 -8.88
N ALA A 299 13.73 -5.63 -8.75
CA ALA A 299 12.78 -6.38 -7.92
C ALA A 299 11.80 -7.14 -8.83
N PRO A 300 11.98 -8.46 -8.99
CA PRO A 300 11.09 -9.26 -9.81
C PRO A 300 9.75 -9.56 -9.15
N ILE A 301 9.62 -9.38 -7.83
CA ILE A 301 8.37 -9.57 -7.09
C ILE A 301 7.95 -8.25 -6.45
N VAL A 302 6.76 -7.79 -6.80
CA VAL A 302 6.14 -6.57 -6.27
C VAL A 302 4.86 -6.94 -5.54
N ILE A 303 4.78 -6.63 -4.25
CA ILE A 303 3.57 -6.83 -3.45
C ILE A 303 3.09 -5.45 -3.01
N GLY A 304 1.80 -5.20 -3.07
CA GLY A 304 1.31 -3.92 -2.59
C GLY A 304 -0.20 -3.83 -2.50
N THR A 305 -0.66 -2.72 -1.95
CA THR A 305 -2.08 -2.43 -1.88
C THR A 305 -2.56 -1.80 -3.19
N ARG A 306 -3.78 -1.34 -3.24
CA ARG A 306 -4.44 -0.71 -4.38
C ARG A 306 -3.55 0.18 -5.26
N SER A 307 -2.73 1.05 -4.66
CA SER A 307 -1.89 1.99 -5.40
C SER A 307 -0.71 1.34 -6.13
N ALA A 308 -0.30 0.14 -5.75
CA ALA A 308 0.76 -0.61 -6.41
C ALA A 308 0.39 -1.01 -7.84
N LEU A 309 -0.89 -0.96 -8.19
CA LEU A 309 -1.37 -1.16 -9.55
C LEU A 309 -0.65 -0.30 -10.60
N PHE A 310 -0.22 0.91 -10.26
CA PHE A 310 0.48 1.82 -11.18
C PHE A 310 2.00 1.67 -11.14
N THR A 311 2.53 0.69 -10.44
CA THR A 311 3.98 0.44 -10.40
C THR A 311 4.42 -0.16 -11.73
N PRO A 312 5.35 0.48 -12.46
CA PRO A 312 5.87 -0.07 -13.70
C PRO A 312 6.71 -1.32 -13.43
N MET A 313 6.65 -2.24 -14.36
CA MET A 313 7.50 -3.43 -14.40
C MET A 313 8.23 -3.47 -15.73
N LYS A 314 9.49 -3.88 -15.72
CA LYS A 314 10.31 -3.98 -16.93
C LYS A 314 9.81 -5.08 -17.86
N GLN A 315 9.48 -6.23 -17.29
CA GLN A 315 8.98 -7.41 -17.99
C GLN A 315 7.84 -8.05 -17.19
N PRO A 316 6.62 -7.49 -17.26
CA PRO A 316 5.48 -8.06 -16.55
C PRO A 316 5.17 -9.47 -17.04
N GLY A 317 4.86 -10.38 -16.11
CA GLY A 317 4.54 -11.78 -16.41
C GLY A 317 3.19 -12.23 -15.88
N VAL A 318 2.78 -11.71 -14.71
CA VAL A 318 1.47 -12.04 -14.10
C VAL A 318 1.02 -10.91 -13.18
N LEU A 319 -0.28 -10.67 -13.11
CA LEU A 319 -0.95 -9.90 -12.06
C LEU A 319 -1.78 -10.84 -11.18
N ILE A 320 -1.60 -10.76 -9.88
CA ILE A 320 -2.39 -11.53 -8.90
C ILE A 320 -3.11 -10.54 -7.98
N ILE A 321 -4.38 -10.76 -7.74
CA ILE A 321 -5.19 -10.01 -6.77
C ILE A 321 -5.69 -11.00 -5.75
N ASP A 322 -5.18 -10.92 -4.52
CA ASP A 322 -5.66 -11.75 -3.43
C ASP A 322 -6.85 -11.10 -2.74
N GLU A 323 -7.82 -11.91 -2.31
CA GLU A 323 -9.11 -11.47 -1.74
C GLU A 323 -9.79 -10.38 -2.59
N GLU A 324 -10.00 -10.67 -3.90
CA GLU A 324 -10.47 -9.71 -4.92
C GLU A 324 -11.78 -9.00 -4.56
N HIS A 325 -12.57 -9.62 -3.67
CA HIS A 325 -13.85 -9.10 -3.19
C HIS A 325 -13.71 -7.93 -2.22
N ASP A 326 -12.50 -7.70 -1.67
CA ASP A 326 -12.30 -6.71 -0.61
C ASP A 326 -12.59 -5.29 -1.11
N ALA A 327 -13.41 -4.58 -0.33
CA ALA A 327 -13.84 -3.22 -0.66
C ALA A 327 -12.69 -2.20 -0.70
N SER A 328 -11.53 -2.49 -0.07
CA SER A 328 -10.36 -1.61 -0.08
C SER A 328 -9.72 -1.45 -1.46
N PHE A 329 -10.02 -2.35 -2.41
CA PHE A 329 -9.62 -2.18 -3.81
C PHE A 329 -10.37 -1.06 -4.54
N LYS A 330 -11.47 -0.56 -3.99
CA LYS A 330 -12.14 0.64 -4.47
C LYS A 330 -11.65 1.88 -3.73
N GLN A 331 -11.03 2.82 -4.45
CA GLN A 331 -10.64 4.13 -3.89
C GLN A 331 -11.90 4.93 -3.52
N GLN A 332 -11.96 5.43 -2.30
CA GLN A 332 -13.13 6.18 -1.82
C GLN A 332 -12.99 7.69 -2.02
N ASP A 333 -11.77 8.22 -2.02
CA ASP A 333 -11.47 9.64 -2.13
C ASP A 333 -10.64 9.96 -3.38
N GLY A 334 -10.74 11.20 -3.88
CA GLY A 334 -9.99 11.68 -5.03
C GLY A 334 -10.33 10.89 -6.30
N PHE A 335 -9.37 10.31 -6.95
CA PHE A 335 -9.55 9.44 -8.12
C PHE A 335 -10.14 8.08 -7.70
N ARG A 336 -11.47 7.95 -7.78
CA ARG A 336 -12.26 6.81 -7.26
C ARG A 336 -12.25 5.61 -8.21
N TYR A 337 -11.08 5.07 -8.53
CA TYR A 337 -10.96 3.88 -9.37
C TYR A 337 -11.12 2.57 -8.57
N SER A 338 -11.44 1.48 -9.29
CA SER A 338 -11.35 0.11 -8.81
C SER A 338 -10.01 -0.48 -9.25
N ALA A 339 -9.16 -0.87 -8.29
CA ALA A 339 -7.88 -1.48 -8.62
C ALA A 339 -8.04 -2.85 -9.26
N ARG A 340 -9.06 -3.63 -8.85
CA ARG A 340 -9.41 -4.90 -9.50
C ARG A 340 -9.69 -4.71 -10.99
N ASP A 341 -10.58 -3.79 -11.33
CA ASP A 341 -11.00 -3.59 -12.72
C ASP A 341 -9.86 -3.00 -13.56
N LEU A 342 -9.09 -2.07 -12.99
CA LEU A 342 -7.92 -1.52 -13.66
C LEU A 342 -6.77 -2.54 -13.80
N ALA A 343 -6.62 -3.50 -12.88
CA ALA A 343 -5.65 -4.58 -13.02
C ALA A 343 -5.98 -5.49 -14.21
N ILE A 344 -7.26 -5.81 -14.43
CA ILE A 344 -7.71 -6.54 -15.59
C ILE A 344 -7.43 -5.74 -16.88
N ALA A 345 -7.76 -4.44 -16.87
CA ALA A 345 -7.48 -3.55 -18.00
C ALA A 345 -5.96 -3.39 -18.26
N ARG A 346 -5.13 -3.39 -17.19
CA ARG A 346 -3.68 -3.39 -17.29
C ARG A 346 -3.15 -4.68 -17.89
N ALA A 347 -3.56 -5.83 -17.35
CA ALA A 347 -3.16 -7.14 -17.84
C ALA A 347 -3.52 -7.34 -19.32
N HIS A 348 -4.69 -6.85 -19.75
CA HIS A 348 -5.08 -6.84 -21.16
C HIS A 348 -4.12 -6.02 -22.03
N ARG A 349 -3.68 -4.84 -21.59
CA ARG A 349 -2.72 -4.02 -22.32
C ARG A 349 -1.32 -4.61 -22.36
N GLU A 350 -0.91 -5.25 -21.28
CA GLU A 350 0.39 -5.90 -21.14
C GLU A 350 0.41 -7.31 -21.73
N GLN A 351 -0.76 -7.84 -22.20
CA GLN A 351 -0.93 -9.18 -22.75
C GLN A 351 -0.38 -10.28 -21.83
N ILE A 352 -0.78 -10.22 -20.55
CA ILE A 352 -0.39 -11.17 -19.50
C ILE A 352 -1.61 -11.72 -18.76
N PRO A 353 -1.52 -12.89 -18.12
CA PRO A 353 -2.57 -13.42 -17.29
C PRO A 353 -2.81 -12.56 -16.04
N VAL A 354 -4.08 -12.51 -15.60
CA VAL A 354 -4.49 -11.92 -14.32
C VAL A 354 -5.29 -12.93 -13.52
N LEU A 355 -4.87 -13.17 -12.27
CA LEU A 355 -5.48 -14.12 -11.35
C LEU A 355 -6.18 -13.39 -10.21
N LEU A 356 -7.49 -13.59 -10.10
CA LEU A 356 -8.35 -13.06 -9.05
C LEU A 356 -8.61 -14.18 -8.03
N GLY A 357 -7.97 -14.13 -6.87
CA GLY A 357 -8.11 -15.15 -5.85
C GLY A 357 -9.01 -14.74 -4.71
N THR A 358 -9.89 -15.62 -4.26
CA THR A 358 -10.80 -15.36 -3.15
C THR A 358 -11.48 -16.63 -2.64
N ALA A 359 -11.97 -16.59 -1.40
CA ALA A 359 -12.88 -17.60 -0.88
C ALA A 359 -14.36 -17.26 -1.14
N THR A 360 -14.66 -15.97 -1.31
CA THR A 360 -16.00 -15.40 -1.43
C THR A 360 -16.03 -14.41 -2.61
N PRO A 361 -16.15 -14.91 -3.85
CA PRO A 361 -16.09 -14.04 -5.04
C PRO A 361 -17.11 -12.92 -4.99
N SER A 362 -16.71 -11.73 -5.49
CA SER A 362 -17.67 -10.65 -5.74
C SER A 362 -18.67 -11.08 -6.80
N LEU A 363 -19.89 -10.53 -6.75
CA LEU A 363 -20.96 -10.89 -7.69
C LEU A 363 -20.56 -10.58 -9.14
N GLU A 364 -19.85 -9.48 -9.37
CA GLU A 364 -19.36 -9.07 -10.67
C GLU A 364 -18.33 -10.06 -11.24
N THR A 365 -17.37 -10.50 -10.41
CA THR A 365 -16.34 -11.46 -10.81
C THR A 365 -16.96 -12.83 -11.08
N LEU A 366 -17.87 -13.28 -10.21
CA LEU A 366 -18.58 -14.54 -10.37
C LEU A 366 -19.46 -14.52 -11.63
N TRP A 367 -20.14 -13.40 -11.92
CA TRP A 367 -20.92 -13.25 -13.13
C TRP A 367 -20.05 -13.35 -14.37
N ASN A 368 -18.92 -12.66 -14.42
CA ASN A 368 -17.98 -12.74 -15.55
C ASN A 368 -17.44 -14.17 -15.75
N ALA A 369 -17.17 -14.90 -14.67
CA ALA A 369 -16.77 -16.29 -14.74
C ALA A 369 -17.89 -17.19 -15.30
N ARG A 370 -19.14 -17.00 -14.87
CA ARG A 370 -20.32 -17.72 -15.40
C ARG A 370 -20.60 -17.43 -16.87
N GLN A 371 -20.30 -16.22 -17.33
CA GLN A 371 -20.42 -15.83 -18.75
C GLN A 371 -19.23 -16.31 -19.61
N GLY A 372 -18.28 -17.06 -19.04
CA GLY A 372 -17.09 -17.53 -19.76
C GLY A 372 -16.06 -16.45 -20.09
N ARG A 373 -16.23 -15.22 -19.55
CA ARG A 373 -15.25 -14.13 -19.73
C ARG A 373 -14.00 -14.34 -18.89
N TYR A 374 -14.16 -14.97 -17.70
CA TYR A 374 -13.07 -15.38 -16.83
C TYR A 374 -13.05 -16.89 -16.74
N GLN A 375 -11.86 -17.49 -16.78
CA GLN A 375 -11.72 -18.92 -16.54
C GLN A 375 -11.83 -19.20 -15.03
N LEU A 376 -12.79 -20.06 -14.66
CA LEU A 376 -13.03 -20.44 -13.28
C LEU A 376 -12.14 -21.62 -12.89
N LEU A 377 -11.34 -21.42 -11.85
CA LEU A 377 -10.49 -22.41 -11.20
C LEU A 377 -11.00 -22.64 -9.77
N LYS A 378 -11.29 -23.89 -9.38
CA LYS A 378 -11.89 -24.20 -8.08
C LYS A 378 -10.94 -25.01 -7.22
N LEU A 379 -10.79 -24.58 -5.95
CA LEU A 379 -10.09 -25.30 -4.90
C LEU A 379 -11.09 -25.64 -3.78
N THR A 380 -11.72 -26.80 -3.88
CA THR A 380 -12.77 -27.25 -2.94
C THR A 380 -12.23 -28.03 -1.77
N GLN A 381 -10.95 -28.44 -1.81
CA GLN A 381 -10.28 -29.22 -0.79
C GLN A 381 -9.37 -28.33 0.05
N ARG A 382 -9.32 -28.56 1.36
CA ARG A 382 -8.32 -27.92 2.23
C ARG A 382 -6.95 -28.54 2.00
N ALA A 383 -5.91 -27.71 2.08
CA ALA A 383 -4.54 -28.20 2.09
C ALA A 383 -4.25 -28.87 3.45
N GLY A 384 -3.67 -30.07 3.42
CA GLY A 384 -3.34 -30.83 4.63
C GLY A 384 -4.55 -31.49 5.29
N LYS A 385 -4.42 -31.77 6.61
CA LYS A 385 -5.43 -32.49 7.41
C LYS A 385 -6.40 -31.60 8.19
N ALA A 386 -6.48 -30.30 7.85
CA ALA A 386 -7.32 -29.33 8.57
C ALA A 386 -8.81 -29.66 8.42
N ILE A 387 -9.50 -29.84 9.53
CA ILE A 387 -10.94 -30.10 9.59
C ILE A 387 -11.70 -28.76 9.64
N PRO A 388 -12.84 -28.61 8.93
CA PRO A 388 -13.68 -27.42 9.07
C PRO A 388 -14.13 -27.21 10.51
N PRO A 389 -14.28 -25.95 10.98
CA PRO A 389 -14.85 -25.69 12.30
C PRO A 389 -16.31 -26.19 12.34
N ARG A 390 -16.73 -26.62 13.51
CA ARG A 390 -18.14 -26.95 13.75
C ARG A 390 -18.92 -25.64 13.94
N PHE A 391 -20.01 -25.47 13.21
CA PHE A 391 -20.90 -24.33 13.33
C PHE A 391 -22.10 -24.70 14.19
N GLU A 392 -22.41 -23.86 15.19
CA GLU A 392 -23.60 -23.98 16.01
C GLU A 392 -24.37 -22.67 15.96
N LEU A 393 -25.68 -22.75 15.73
CA LEU A 393 -26.59 -21.62 15.75
C LEU A 393 -27.29 -21.57 17.08
N LEU A 394 -27.15 -20.46 17.81
CA LEU A 394 -27.87 -20.21 19.05
C LEU A 394 -29.02 -19.24 18.76
N ASP A 395 -30.27 -19.68 19.00
CA ASP A 395 -31.43 -18.80 18.95
C ASP A 395 -31.47 -17.93 20.23
N ILE A 396 -31.25 -16.64 20.06
CA ILE A 396 -31.21 -15.66 21.15
C ILE A 396 -32.54 -14.89 21.31
N ARG A 397 -33.55 -15.23 20.52
CA ARG A 397 -34.86 -14.60 20.64
C ARG A 397 -35.48 -14.95 21.98
N GLN A 398 -36.05 -13.95 22.66
CA GLN A 398 -36.68 -14.08 23.98
C GLN A 398 -35.76 -14.56 25.12
N GLN A 399 -34.43 -14.57 24.89
CA GLN A 399 -33.45 -14.88 25.92
C GLN A 399 -32.89 -13.61 26.57
N PRO A 400 -32.65 -13.61 27.90
CA PRO A 400 -31.90 -12.54 28.53
C PRO A 400 -30.48 -12.51 28.00
N LEU A 401 -30.01 -11.34 27.57
CA LEU A 401 -28.67 -11.12 27.08
C LEU A 401 -27.90 -10.25 28.07
N ASN A 402 -26.70 -10.69 28.44
CA ASN A 402 -25.72 -9.87 29.15
C ASN A 402 -24.84 -9.17 28.10
N ASP A 403 -25.09 -7.88 27.89
CA ASP A 403 -24.39 -7.02 26.93
C ASP A 403 -24.24 -7.65 25.53
N GLY A 404 -25.31 -8.33 25.07
CA GLY A 404 -25.41 -8.96 23.76
C GLY A 404 -24.95 -10.44 23.75
N LEU A 405 -24.41 -10.96 24.84
CA LEU A 405 -24.02 -12.36 24.97
C LEU A 405 -25.11 -13.17 25.69
N SER A 406 -25.54 -14.29 25.11
CA SER A 406 -26.51 -15.17 25.75
C SER A 406 -25.85 -16.01 26.85
N THR A 407 -26.60 -16.49 27.81
CA THR A 407 -26.13 -17.35 28.89
C THR A 407 -25.49 -18.65 28.33
N ALA A 408 -26.03 -19.21 27.24
CA ALA A 408 -25.49 -20.38 26.58
C ALA A 408 -24.10 -20.11 25.97
N LEU A 409 -23.92 -18.95 25.31
CA LEU A 409 -22.64 -18.54 24.77
C LEU A 409 -21.59 -18.31 25.87
N ILE A 410 -21.99 -17.64 26.96
CA ILE A 410 -21.11 -17.42 28.12
C ILE A 410 -20.62 -18.74 28.72
N ARG A 411 -21.49 -19.75 28.83
CA ARG A 411 -21.08 -21.10 29.28
C ARG A 411 -20.06 -21.73 28.32
N GLN A 412 -20.30 -21.67 27.01
CA GLN A 412 -19.34 -22.20 26.02
C GLN A 412 -17.98 -21.49 26.07
N ILE A 413 -17.98 -20.17 26.29
CA ILE A 413 -16.75 -19.41 26.53
C ILE A 413 -16.02 -19.96 27.77
N SER A 414 -16.75 -20.12 28.89
CA SER A 414 -16.19 -20.66 30.13
C SER A 414 -15.60 -22.06 29.95
N ASP A 415 -16.35 -22.95 29.30
CA ASP A 415 -15.91 -24.35 29.05
C ASP A 415 -14.67 -24.40 28.14
N THR A 416 -14.61 -23.51 27.15
CA THR A 416 -13.46 -23.39 26.22
C THR A 416 -12.21 -22.90 26.95
N LEU A 417 -12.33 -21.82 27.73
CA LEU A 417 -11.24 -21.29 28.54
C LEU A 417 -10.77 -22.29 29.60
N GLY A 418 -11.72 -23.06 30.23
CA GLY A 418 -11.41 -24.11 31.20
C GLY A 418 -10.59 -25.28 30.63
N ARG A 419 -10.65 -25.51 29.32
CA ARG A 419 -9.79 -26.47 28.62
C ARG A 419 -8.40 -25.95 28.27
N GLY A 420 -8.11 -24.65 28.54
CA GLY A 420 -6.88 -23.99 28.16
C GLY A 420 -6.87 -23.49 26.69
N ASP A 421 -8.03 -23.49 26.04
CA ASP A 421 -8.17 -23.01 24.66
C ASP A 421 -8.43 -21.50 24.62
N GLN A 422 -8.19 -20.87 23.46
CA GLN A 422 -8.47 -19.45 23.22
C GLN A 422 -9.88 -19.23 22.68
N VAL A 423 -10.47 -18.09 23.00
CA VAL A 423 -11.79 -17.66 22.51
C VAL A 423 -11.68 -16.35 21.75
N LEU A 424 -12.23 -16.31 20.54
CA LEU A 424 -12.41 -15.08 19.76
C LEU A 424 -13.88 -14.68 19.76
N VAL A 425 -14.20 -13.54 20.40
CA VAL A 425 -15.54 -12.94 20.34
C VAL A 425 -15.57 -11.89 19.22
N PHE A 426 -16.22 -12.22 18.11
CA PHE A 426 -16.32 -11.31 16.97
C PHE A 426 -17.61 -10.47 17.05
N LEU A 427 -17.44 -9.15 17.10
CA LEU A 427 -18.53 -8.18 17.13
C LEU A 427 -18.36 -7.17 15.99
N ASN A 428 -19.33 -7.08 15.10
CA ASN A 428 -19.29 -6.11 14.00
C ASN A 428 -19.83 -4.71 14.40
N ARG A 429 -19.51 -4.26 15.62
CA ARG A 429 -19.96 -2.95 16.17
C ARG A 429 -18.85 -2.34 17.02
N ARG A 430 -18.62 -1.01 16.88
CA ARG A 430 -17.58 -0.25 17.57
C ARG A 430 -18.12 0.48 18.80
N GLY A 431 -17.21 0.83 19.72
CA GLY A 431 -17.49 1.64 20.91
C GLY A 431 -18.20 0.90 22.04
N TYR A 432 -18.56 1.64 23.11
CA TYR A 432 -19.30 1.10 24.25
C TYR A 432 -20.76 0.78 23.90
N ALA A 433 -21.43 1.69 23.18
CA ALA A 433 -22.75 1.45 22.62
C ALA A 433 -22.87 2.13 21.25
N PRO A 434 -23.51 1.49 20.25
CA PRO A 434 -23.63 2.06 18.91
C PRO A 434 -24.47 3.34 18.87
N SER A 435 -25.30 3.58 19.88
CA SER A 435 -26.08 4.83 19.99
C SER A 435 -26.46 5.15 21.43
N LEU A 436 -26.75 6.44 21.68
CA LEU A 436 -27.37 6.92 22.91
C LEU A 436 -28.81 7.33 22.56
N SER A 437 -29.82 6.73 23.20
CA SER A 437 -31.21 7.05 22.93
C SER A 437 -31.95 7.54 24.18
N CYS A 438 -32.96 8.37 23.95
CA CYS A 438 -33.87 8.83 25.02
C CYS A 438 -34.98 7.81 25.26
N GLN A 439 -35.09 7.33 26.47
CA GLN A 439 -36.17 6.39 26.85
C GLN A 439 -37.57 7.01 26.84
N GLN A 440 -37.66 8.35 26.89
CA GLN A 440 -38.95 9.02 26.96
C GLN A 440 -39.53 9.32 25.57
N CYS A 441 -38.70 9.79 24.61
CA CYS A 441 -39.19 10.17 23.29
C CYS A 441 -38.58 9.35 22.13
N GLY A 442 -37.69 8.40 22.42
CA GLY A 442 -37.05 7.56 21.41
C GLY A 442 -35.95 8.24 20.56
N ALA A 443 -35.72 9.54 20.77
CA ALA A 443 -34.71 10.27 20.00
C ALA A 443 -33.31 9.67 20.19
N ILE A 444 -32.56 9.50 19.09
CA ILE A 444 -31.20 9.00 19.09
C ILE A 444 -30.25 10.20 19.01
N ALA A 445 -29.05 10.05 19.55
CA ALA A 445 -28.02 11.09 19.48
C ALA A 445 -27.40 11.14 18.06
N ASP A 446 -27.83 12.09 17.26
CA ASP A 446 -27.40 12.31 15.89
C ASP A 446 -26.16 13.21 15.82
N CYS A 447 -25.38 13.04 14.77
CA CYS A 447 -24.26 13.92 14.45
C CYS A 447 -24.80 15.28 13.97
N ARG A 448 -24.13 16.38 14.39
CA ARG A 448 -24.51 17.73 13.96
C ARG A 448 -23.89 18.12 12.60
N ARG A 449 -22.97 17.30 12.05
CA ARG A 449 -22.24 17.56 10.81
C ARG A 449 -22.67 16.66 9.65
N CYS A 450 -23.26 15.50 9.93
CA CYS A 450 -23.73 14.55 8.93
C CYS A 450 -24.92 13.75 9.46
N ASP A 451 -25.56 12.93 8.63
CA ASP A 451 -26.79 12.18 8.94
C ASP A 451 -26.54 10.87 9.73
N ALA A 452 -25.34 10.65 10.25
CA ALA A 452 -24.99 9.46 11.00
C ALA A 452 -25.34 9.60 12.49
N HIS A 453 -25.68 8.49 13.14
CA HIS A 453 -25.81 8.44 14.60
C HIS A 453 -24.42 8.47 15.25
N MET A 454 -24.34 9.06 16.45
CA MET A 454 -23.10 9.10 17.23
C MET A 454 -22.97 7.87 18.12
N THR A 455 -21.79 7.31 18.15
CA THR A 455 -21.43 6.19 19.02
C THR A 455 -20.96 6.70 20.39
N LEU A 456 -21.41 6.06 21.46
CA LEU A 456 -20.98 6.35 22.82
C LEU A 456 -19.68 5.62 23.15
N HIS A 457 -18.68 6.37 23.60
CA HIS A 457 -17.42 5.87 24.16
C HIS A 457 -17.33 6.23 25.64
N LEU A 458 -16.75 5.36 26.47
CA LEU A 458 -16.60 5.60 27.92
C LEU A 458 -15.16 5.94 28.33
N LYS A 459 -14.17 5.58 27.54
CA LYS A 459 -12.75 5.84 27.86
C LYS A 459 -12.05 6.51 26.67
N PRO A 460 -11.91 7.85 26.66
CA PRO A 460 -12.58 8.85 27.52
C PRO A 460 -14.06 8.99 27.22
N PRO A 461 -14.89 9.48 28.17
CA PRO A 461 -16.33 9.62 27.96
C PRO A 461 -16.68 10.68 26.92
N HIS A 462 -17.22 10.26 25.77
CA HIS A 462 -17.65 11.16 24.68
C HIS A 462 -18.59 10.46 23.69
N LEU A 463 -19.24 11.26 22.86
CA LEU A 463 -19.94 10.80 21.66
C LEU A 463 -19.05 11.03 20.44
N HIS A 464 -18.89 10.02 19.60
CA HIS A 464 -18.05 10.03 18.40
C HIS A 464 -18.85 9.62 17.16
N CYS A 465 -18.79 10.42 16.12
CA CYS A 465 -19.32 10.08 14.81
C CYS A 465 -18.24 9.41 13.96
N HIS A 466 -18.32 8.10 13.77
CA HIS A 466 -17.35 7.34 12.96
C HIS A 466 -17.47 7.59 11.43
N HIS A 467 -18.44 8.42 11.00
CA HIS A 467 -18.57 8.81 9.59
C HIS A 467 -17.76 10.07 9.25
N CYS A 468 -17.87 11.12 10.07
CA CYS A 468 -17.23 12.43 9.82
C CYS A 468 -16.20 12.83 10.89
N ASP A 469 -15.89 11.93 11.82
CA ASP A 469 -14.92 12.08 12.92
C ASP A 469 -15.26 13.21 13.93
N SER A 470 -16.50 13.68 13.93
CA SER A 470 -16.97 14.70 14.88
C SER A 470 -17.12 14.11 16.28
N GLN A 471 -16.58 14.77 17.29
CA GLN A 471 -16.70 14.38 18.68
C GLN A 471 -17.41 15.45 19.51
N ARG A 472 -18.13 15.03 20.56
CA ARG A 472 -18.74 15.94 21.54
C ARG A 472 -18.93 15.25 22.90
N PRO A 473 -19.04 16.03 24.00
CA PRO A 473 -19.35 15.48 25.30
C PRO A 473 -20.69 14.74 25.30
N ILE A 474 -20.85 13.78 26.23
CA ILE A 474 -22.13 13.09 26.46
C ILE A 474 -23.15 14.10 27.03
N PRO A 475 -24.32 14.27 26.41
CA PRO A 475 -25.31 15.20 26.90
C PRO A 475 -25.93 14.67 28.20
N THR A 476 -26.27 15.57 29.12
CA THR A 476 -27.00 15.25 30.37
C THR A 476 -28.48 15.15 30.17
N GLN A 477 -29.00 15.72 29.08
CA GLN A 477 -30.45 15.76 28.77
C GLN A 477 -30.67 15.52 27.27
N CYS A 478 -31.84 14.98 26.94
CA CYS A 478 -32.25 14.78 25.55
C CYS A 478 -32.40 16.12 24.83
N ALA A 479 -31.78 16.26 23.68
CA ALA A 479 -31.90 17.48 22.88
C ALA A 479 -33.30 17.72 22.33
N SER A 480 -34.17 16.67 22.22
CA SER A 480 -35.50 16.76 21.65
C SER A 480 -36.60 17.03 22.71
N CYS A 481 -36.51 16.41 23.90
CA CYS A 481 -37.56 16.53 24.91
C CYS A 481 -37.09 16.97 26.30
N GLY A 482 -35.81 17.28 26.48
CA GLY A 482 -35.25 17.72 27.77
C GLY A 482 -35.11 16.64 28.83
N SER A 483 -35.55 15.40 28.58
CA SER A 483 -35.50 14.32 29.56
C SER A 483 -34.06 13.90 29.91
N PRO A 484 -33.75 13.68 31.20
CA PRO A 484 -32.45 13.14 31.60
C PRO A 484 -32.33 11.61 31.37
N LYS A 485 -33.42 10.94 30.96
CA LYS A 485 -33.46 9.48 30.77
C LYS A 485 -32.80 9.05 29.47
N LEU A 486 -31.49 9.28 29.37
CA LEU A 486 -30.67 8.83 28.24
C LEU A 486 -30.10 7.45 28.57
N LYS A 487 -30.24 6.50 27.63
CA LYS A 487 -29.75 5.13 27.79
C LYS A 487 -28.85 4.73 26.58
N PRO A 488 -27.72 4.10 26.84
CA PRO A 488 -26.96 3.44 25.79
C PRO A 488 -27.76 2.31 25.16
N VAL A 489 -27.80 2.25 23.83
CA VAL A 489 -28.53 1.20 23.10
C VAL A 489 -27.57 0.39 22.24
N GLY A 490 -27.63 -0.91 22.40
CA GLY A 490 -26.76 -1.89 21.74
C GLY A 490 -25.50 -2.21 22.56
N SER A 491 -24.75 -3.19 22.08
CA SER A 491 -23.46 -3.62 22.68
C SER A 491 -22.35 -3.30 21.70
N GLY A 492 -21.31 -2.60 22.15
CA GLY A 492 -20.09 -2.35 21.40
C GLY A 492 -18.91 -3.13 21.98
N THR A 493 -17.74 -3.07 21.30
CA THR A 493 -16.54 -3.80 21.70
C THR A 493 -16.05 -3.45 23.10
N GLU A 494 -16.08 -2.18 23.52
CA GLU A 494 -15.67 -1.74 24.87
C GLU A 494 -16.56 -2.32 25.98
N ARG A 495 -17.86 -2.42 25.74
CA ARG A 495 -18.79 -2.96 26.72
C ARG A 495 -18.63 -4.47 26.87
N SER A 496 -18.40 -5.16 25.77
CA SER A 496 -18.14 -6.59 25.78
C SER A 496 -16.77 -6.93 26.42
N GLU A 497 -15.74 -6.11 26.17
CA GLU A 497 -14.45 -6.20 26.85
C GLU A 497 -14.64 -6.09 28.37
N TYR A 498 -15.30 -5.02 28.85
CA TYR A 498 -15.56 -4.84 30.27
C TYR A 498 -16.33 -6.00 30.89
N LEU A 499 -17.38 -6.50 30.23
CA LEU A 499 -18.15 -7.64 30.71
C LEU A 499 -17.29 -8.91 30.81
N LEU A 500 -16.49 -9.22 29.79
CA LEU A 500 -15.63 -10.41 29.76
C LEU A 500 -14.54 -10.33 30.82
N GLU A 501 -13.94 -9.16 31.05
CA GLU A 501 -12.97 -8.95 32.15
C GLU A 501 -13.60 -9.19 33.53
N GLN A 502 -14.85 -8.78 33.74
CA GLN A 502 -15.55 -9.01 34.99
C GLN A 502 -15.94 -10.48 35.21
N MET A 503 -16.33 -11.16 34.12
CA MET A 503 -16.77 -12.55 34.19
C MET A 503 -15.62 -13.55 34.25
N PHE A 504 -14.48 -13.21 33.65
CA PHE A 504 -13.32 -14.08 33.52
C PHE A 504 -12.01 -13.38 33.96
N PRO A 505 -11.93 -12.87 35.21
CA PRO A 505 -10.80 -12.05 35.66
C PRO A 505 -9.44 -12.78 35.65
N GLN A 506 -9.45 -14.12 35.59
CA GLN A 506 -8.25 -14.95 35.52
C GLN A 506 -7.67 -15.09 34.12
N TYR A 507 -8.38 -14.61 33.08
CA TYR A 507 -7.92 -14.67 31.69
C TYR A 507 -7.72 -13.28 31.13
N PRO A 508 -6.63 -13.01 30.39
CA PRO A 508 -6.43 -11.72 29.75
C PRO A 508 -7.46 -11.53 28.61
N VAL A 509 -8.10 -10.37 28.59
CA VAL A 509 -8.99 -9.96 27.50
C VAL A 509 -8.26 -8.92 26.65
N LEU A 510 -8.16 -9.16 25.35
CA LEU A 510 -7.54 -8.26 24.39
C LEU A 510 -8.59 -7.75 23.40
N ARG A 511 -8.78 -6.45 23.34
CA ARG A 511 -9.65 -5.82 22.36
C ARG A 511 -8.88 -5.44 21.10
N VAL A 512 -9.35 -5.91 19.95
CA VAL A 512 -8.81 -5.58 18.64
C VAL A 512 -9.88 -4.84 17.83
N ASP A 513 -9.74 -3.54 17.72
CA ASP A 513 -10.56 -2.68 16.87
C ASP A 513 -9.71 -1.57 16.24
N ARG A 514 -10.32 -0.73 15.40
CA ARG A 514 -9.59 0.35 14.72
C ARG A 514 -8.95 1.35 15.70
N ASP A 515 -9.59 1.59 16.83
CA ASP A 515 -9.10 2.57 17.81
C ASP A 515 -7.94 2.01 18.62
N SER A 516 -8.00 0.73 19.01
CA SER A 516 -6.90 0.04 19.70
C SER A 516 -5.68 -0.20 18.81
N THR A 517 -5.89 -0.34 17.49
CA THR A 517 -4.83 -0.63 16.50
C THR A 517 -4.36 0.61 15.72
N ALA A 518 -4.82 1.81 16.05
CA ALA A 518 -4.48 3.05 15.35
C ALA A 518 -2.99 3.47 15.48
N ARG A 519 -2.29 3.01 16.51
CA ARG A 519 -0.85 3.29 16.69
C ARG A 519 -0.01 2.38 15.81
N LYS A 520 1.09 2.92 15.30
CA LYS A 520 2.08 2.13 14.54
C LYS A 520 2.55 0.95 15.40
N ASP A 521 2.63 -0.22 14.78
CA ASP A 521 3.08 -1.48 15.38
C ASP A 521 2.18 -2.01 16.53
N ALA A 522 0.99 -1.44 16.75
CA ALA A 522 0.07 -1.91 17.79
C ALA A 522 -0.45 -3.33 17.51
N LEU A 523 -0.72 -3.65 16.24
CA LEU A 523 -1.20 -4.99 15.83
C LEU A 523 -0.12 -6.07 15.99
N GLU A 524 1.16 -5.71 15.91
CA GLU A 524 2.28 -6.66 16.10
C GLU A 524 2.52 -7.01 17.58
N LYS A 525 2.01 -6.18 18.49
CA LYS A 525 2.15 -6.37 19.94
C LYS A 525 1.00 -7.16 20.57
N ILE A 526 -0.10 -7.35 19.83
CA ILE A 526 -1.26 -8.17 20.18
C ILE A 526 -1.04 -9.60 19.69
#